data_ab3faf60c5f63b59823c2fcd0f237c86
#
_entry.id   ab3faf60c5f63b59823c2fcd0f237c86
#
_cell.length_a   1.000
_cell.length_b   1.000
_cell.length_c   1.000
_cell.angle_alpha   90.00
_cell.angle_beta   90.00
_cell.angle_gamma   90.00
#
_symmetry.space_group_name_H-M   'P 1'
#
loop_
_entity.id
_entity.type
_entity.pdbx_description
1 polymer ?
#
loop_
_entity_poly.entity_id
_entity_poly.type
_entity_poly.pdbx_seq_one_letter_code
_entity_poly.pdbx_strand_id
1 'polypeptide(L)'
;DVHFLDPQDEVYRRIIMAGQGFKDSDDQAPLYLRTTEEMLEEFAYLGPDKAYEVVVTNTRKISDMCEKIAPVRPDKCPPVIPDSDKTLTKICYDRAHEMYGEDLPKIVVDRLERELHSIITNGFAVMYIIAQKLVWKSNEDGYLVGSRGSVGSSFVATMSGITEVNPLSPHYHCPKCRYYDFDSEEVRKFSGMA
;
A
#
# COMPACT_ATOMS: atom_id res chain seq x y z
N ASP A 1 3.19 30.19 6.16
CA ASP A 1 3.38 28.76 6.41
C ASP A 1 2.37 28.27 7.46
N VAL A 2 1.51 27.30 7.12
CA VAL A 2 0.40 26.87 7.98
C VAL A 2 0.64 25.42 8.38
N HIS A 3 0.71 25.14 9.68
CA HIS A 3 0.89 23.80 10.23
C HIS A 3 -0.26 23.34 11.13
N PHE A 4 -1.11 24.27 11.59
CA PHE A 4 -2.28 23.94 12.42
C PHE A 4 -3.39 25.00 12.18
N LEU A 5 -4.61 24.70 12.62
CA LEU A 5 -5.79 25.48 12.30
C LEU A 5 -5.92 26.69 13.26
N ASP A 6 -5.99 26.43 14.54
CA ASP A 6 -6.21 27.42 15.57
C ASP A 6 -4.94 27.67 16.40
N PRO A 7 -4.72 28.88 16.94
CA PRO A 7 -3.51 29.21 17.74
C PRO A 7 -3.19 28.22 18.85
N GLN A 8 -4.23 27.66 19.52
CA GLN A 8 -4.07 26.71 20.62
C GLN A 8 -3.61 25.32 20.16
N ASP A 9 -3.71 25.00 18.89
CA ASP A 9 -3.29 23.70 18.34
C ASP A 9 -1.76 23.57 18.28
N GLU A 10 -1.05 24.62 18.53
CA GLU A 10 0.42 24.65 18.65
C GLU A 10 0.93 23.55 19.59
N VAL A 11 0.20 23.25 20.66
CA VAL A 11 0.58 22.23 21.63
C VAL A 11 0.72 20.83 20.99
N TYR A 12 -0.13 20.50 19.99
CA TYR A 12 -0.05 19.22 19.31
C TYR A 12 1.20 19.11 18.44
N ARG A 13 1.56 20.19 17.74
CA ARG A 13 2.80 20.26 16.97
C ARG A 13 4.02 20.11 17.87
N ARG A 14 4.05 20.76 19.01
CA ARG A 14 5.09 20.67 20.03
C ARG A 14 5.29 19.22 20.51
N ILE A 15 4.19 18.52 20.83
CA ILE A 15 4.21 17.12 21.26
C ILE A 15 4.78 16.21 20.15
N ILE A 16 4.36 16.41 18.92
CA ILE A 16 4.83 15.60 17.77
C ILE A 16 6.34 15.86 17.54
N MET A 17 6.78 17.10 17.54
CA MET A 17 8.20 17.45 17.37
C MET A 17 9.06 16.88 18.49
N ALA A 18 8.62 17.01 19.75
CA ALA A 18 9.33 16.43 20.89
C ALA A 18 9.44 14.90 20.77
N GLY A 19 8.36 14.24 20.35
CA GLY A 19 8.35 12.79 20.10
C GLY A 19 9.30 12.35 18.98
N GLN A 20 9.57 13.23 18.01
CA GLN A 20 10.55 13.01 16.93
C GLN A 20 12.00 13.40 17.33
N GLY A 21 12.21 13.91 18.55
CA GLY A 21 13.52 14.24 19.08
C GLY A 21 14.04 15.63 18.72
N PHE A 22 13.18 16.54 18.25
CA PHE A 22 13.55 17.94 18.03
C PHE A 22 13.81 18.63 19.38
N LYS A 23 14.97 19.29 19.50
CA LYS A 23 15.41 19.96 20.76
C LYS A 23 14.73 21.31 20.95
N ASP A 24 14.27 21.95 19.92
CA ASP A 24 13.62 23.24 19.84
C ASP A 24 12.07 23.13 19.76
N SER A 25 11.54 22.00 20.17
CA SER A 25 10.09 21.74 20.13
C SER A 25 9.26 22.75 20.92
N ASP A 26 9.83 23.35 21.98
CA ASP A 26 9.16 24.35 22.81
C ASP A 26 9.22 25.77 22.23
N ASP A 27 10.04 26.00 21.21
CA ASP A 27 10.13 27.28 20.49
C ASP A 27 9.29 27.23 19.20
N GLN A 28 7.99 27.48 19.35
CA GLN A 28 7.04 27.39 18.26
C GLN A 28 6.74 28.75 17.63
N ALA A 29 6.89 28.83 16.30
CA ALA A 29 6.39 29.96 15.54
C ALA A 29 4.85 29.93 15.45
N PRO A 30 4.17 31.08 15.27
CA PRO A 30 2.71 31.17 15.18
C PRO A 30 2.20 30.72 13.81
N LEU A 31 2.28 29.40 13.54
CA LEU A 31 2.00 28.77 12.23
C LEU A 31 0.53 28.33 12.06
N TYR A 32 -0.41 29.06 12.62
CA TYR A 32 -1.83 28.81 12.46
C TYR A 32 -2.40 29.46 11.18
N LEU A 33 -3.56 28.96 10.74
CA LEU A 33 -4.26 29.52 9.58
C LEU A 33 -4.77 30.93 9.92
N ARG A 34 -4.35 31.92 9.13
CA ARG A 34 -4.82 33.30 9.22
C ARG A 34 -5.74 33.68 8.07
N THR A 35 -6.75 34.48 8.35
CA THR A 35 -7.56 35.14 7.33
C THR A 35 -6.77 36.24 6.61
N THR A 36 -7.33 36.77 5.51
CA THR A 36 -6.70 37.91 4.81
C THR A 36 -6.58 39.13 5.70
N GLU A 37 -7.59 39.39 6.52
CA GLU A 37 -7.61 40.49 7.47
C GLU A 37 -6.50 40.37 8.52
N GLU A 38 -6.39 39.21 9.14
CA GLU A 38 -5.32 38.92 10.11
C GLU A 38 -3.92 39.01 9.47
N MET A 39 -3.76 38.57 8.22
CA MET A 39 -2.50 38.74 7.49
C MET A 39 -2.18 40.20 7.21
N LEU A 40 -3.18 41.02 6.88
CA LEU A 40 -2.99 42.47 6.67
C LEU A 40 -2.58 43.18 7.97
N GLU A 41 -3.10 42.73 9.12
CA GLU A 41 -2.70 43.26 10.44
C GLU A 41 -1.23 42.88 10.75
N GLU A 42 -0.82 41.65 10.50
CA GLU A 42 0.58 41.19 10.69
C GLU A 42 1.55 42.03 9.83
N PHE A 43 1.17 42.44 8.64
CA PHE A 43 1.99 43.24 7.74
C PHE A 43 1.74 44.77 7.85
N ALA A 44 0.98 45.22 8.85
CA ALA A 44 0.65 46.64 9.02
C ALA A 44 1.90 47.56 9.17
N TYR A 45 3.02 47.03 9.63
CA TYR A 45 4.28 47.77 9.74
C TYR A 45 4.84 48.25 8.39
N LEU A 46 4.39 47.69 7.27
CA LEU A 46 4.75 48.12 5.90
C LEU A 46 3.92 49.33 5.40
N GLY A 47 2.87 49.71 6.11
CA GLY A 47 1.84 50.63 5.65
C GLY A 47 0.79 49.95 4.78
N PRO A 48 -0.41 50.53 4.63
CA PRO A 48 -1.58 49.86 4.07
C PRO A 48 -1.39 49.40 2.62
N ASP A 49 -0.82 50.23 1.78
CA ASP A 49 -0.66 49.95 0.34
C ASP A 49 0.34 48.77 0.15
N LYS A 50 1.44 48.79 0.88
CA LYS A 50 2.47 47.74 0.77
C LYS A 50 2.02 46.44 1.42
N ALA A 51 1.32 46.51 2.54
CA ALA A 51 0.70 45.34 3.14
C ALA A 51 -0.28 44.65 2.17
N TYR A 52 -1.15 45.44 1.52
CA TYR A 52 -2.09 44.91 0.53
C TYR A 52 -1.36 44.30 -0.69
N GLU A 53 -0.34 44.98 -1.19
CA GLU A 53 0.48 44.46 -2.28
C GLU A 53 1.07 43.08 -1.93
N VAL A 54 1.67 42.93 -0.76
CA VAL A 54 2.32 41.68 -0.33
C VAL A 54 1.31 40.58 -0.05
N VAL A 55 0.27 40.86 0.71
CA VAL A 55 -0.68 39.86 1.19
C VAL A 55 -1.69 39.44 0.10
N VAL A 56 -2.18 40.39 -0.72
CA VAL A 56 -3.26 40.12 -1.65
C VAL A 56 -2.79 40.12 -3.10
N THR A 57 -2.16 41.22 -3.54
CA THR A 57 -1.83 41.36 -4.97
C THR A 57 -0.80 40.36 -5.43
N ASN A 58 0.30 40.19 -4.69
CA ASN A 58 1.37 39.30 -5.08
C ASN A 58 0.99 37.83 -4.93
N THR A 59 0.22 37.45 -3.92
CA THR A 59 -0.26 36.06 -3.74
C THR A 59 -1.20 35.67 -4.89
N ARG A 60 -2.11 36.54 -5.31
CA ARG A 60 -2.97 36.33 -6.47
C ARG A 60 -2.17 36.26 -7.78
N LYS A 61 -1.21 37.14 -7.96
CA LYS A 61 -0.32 37.13 -9.13
C LYS A 61 0.43 35.80 -9.26
N ILE A 62 0.94 35.24 -8.15
CA ILE A 62 1.60 33.93 -8.16
C ILE A 62 0.59 32.83 -8.50
N SER A 63 -0.60 32.86 -7.90
CA SER A 63 -1.65 31.90 -8.23
C SER A 63 -2.05 31.92 -9.71
N ASP A 64 -2.17 33.14 -10.30
CA ASP A 64 -2.50 33.29 -11.71
C ASP A 64 -1.39 32.82 -12.68
N MET A 65 -0.16 32.70 -12.20
CA MET A 65 0.95 32.09 -12.96
C MET A 65 0.92 30.58 -12.99
N CYS A 66 0.11 29.95 -12.14
CA CYS A 66 0.00 28.49 -12.05
C CYS A 66 -0.99 27.97 -13.11
N GLU A 67 -0.57 26.98 -13.86
CA GLU A 67 -1.41 26.27 -14.82
C GLU A 67 -1.95 24.97 -14.22
N LYS A 68 -3.13 24.57 -14.71
CA LYS A 68 -3.67 23.26 -14.34
C LYS A 68 -2.87 22.17 -15.04
N ILE A 69 -2.07 21.45 -14.30
CA ILE A 69 -1.28 20.34 -14.81
C ILE A 69 -1.72 18.99 -14.22
N ALA A 70 -1.44 17.93 -14.94
CA ALA A 70 -1.54 16.57 -14.45
C ALA A 70 -0.11 16.01 -14.27
N PRO A 71 0.50 16.09 -13.08
CA PRO A 71 1.89 15.71 -12.86
C PRO A 71 2.14 14.20 -13.05
N VAL A 72 1.09 13.39 -12.93
CA VAL A 72 1.13 11.94 -13.16
C VAL A 72 0.23 11.63 -14.35
N ARG A 73 0.73 10.85 -15.30
CA ARG A 73 -0.07 10.38 -16.45
C ARG A 73 -1.28 9.59 -15.95
N PRO A 74 -2.48 9.80 -16.54
CA PRO A 74 -3.67 9.06 -16.13
C PRO A 74 -3.59 7.56 -16.46
N ASP A 75 -2.84 7.20 -17.49
CA ASP A 75 -2.70 5.83 -17.96
C ASP A 75 -1.69 5.06 -17.11
N LYS A 76 -2.07 3.86 -16.71
CA LYS A 76 -1.16 2.90 -16.10
C LYS A 76 -0.21 2.37 -17.17
N CYS A 77 1.08 2.32 -16.88
CA CYS A 77 2.12 1.85 -17.80
C CYS A 77 2.87 0.66 -17.17
N PRO A 78 2.22 -0.50 -16.96
CA PRO A 78 2.93 -1.67 -16.46
C PRO A 78 3.98 -2.12 -17.48
N PRO A 79 5.11 -2.69 -17.04
CA PRO A 79 6.07 -3.29 -17.96
C PRO A 79 5.44 -4.48 -18.68
N VAL A 80 5.98 -4.85 -19.83
CA VAL A 80 5.53 -6.01 -20.60
C VAL A 80 6.57 -7.12 -20.44
N ILE A 81 6.12 -8.26 -19.89
CA ILE A 81 6.89 -9.50 -19.87
C ILE A 81 6.08 -10.51 -20.70
N PRO A 82 6.62 -11.01 -21.82
CA PRO A 82 5.91 -11.99 -22.65
C PRO A 82 5.46 -13.20 -21.84
N ASP A 83 4.26 -13.70 -22.14
CA ASP A 83 3.66 -14.89 -21.52
C ASP A 83 3.57 -14.85 -19.96
N SER A 84 3.56 -13.66 -19.35
CA SER A 84 3.47 -13.53 -17.90
C SER A 84 2.20 -14.16 -17.31
N ASP A 85 1.09 -14.12 -18.04
CA ASP A 85 -0.18 -14.74 -17.70
C ASP A 85 -0.08 -16.27 -17.65
N LYS A 86 0.48 -16.88 -18.70
CA LYS A 86 0.71 -18.33 -18.78
C LYS A 86 1.74 -18.80 -17.75
N THR A 87 2.81 -18.01 -17.57
CA THR A 87 3.87 -18.32 -16.60
C THR A 87 3.32 -18.30 -15.18
N LEU A 88 2.56 -17.27 -14.82
CA LEU A 88 1.95 -17.16 -13.50
C LEU A 88 0.98 -18.33 -13.24
N THR A 89 0.11 -18.61 -14.21
CA THR A 89 -0.83 -19.74 -14.12
C THR A 89 -0.09 -21.04 -13.88
N LYS A 90 0.94 -21.31 -14.70
CA LYS A 90 1.73 -22.52 -14.57
C LYS A 90 2.39 -22.65 -13.19
N ILE A 91 3.05 -21.60 -12.70
CA ILE A 91 3.70 -21.60 -11.39
C ILE A 91 2.68 -21.93 -10.29
N CYS A 92 1.50 -21.33 -10.33
CA CYS A 92 0.47 -21.54 -9.31
C CYS A 92 -0.07 -22.97 -9.32
N TYR A 93 -0.34 -23.55 -10.49
CA TYR A 93 -0.84 -24.92 -10.60
C TYR A 93 0.24 -25.95 -10.29
N ASP A 94 1.48 -25.76 -10.75
CA ASP A 94 2.60 -26.63 -10.38
C ASP A 94 2.76 -26.70 -8.85
N ARG A 95 2.70 -25.56 -8.17
CA ARG A 95 2.78 -25.50 -6.72
C ARG A 95 1.57 -26.11 -6.00
N ALA A 96 0.37 -25.89 -6.54
CA ALA A 96 -0.83 -26.52 -6.02
C ALA A 96 -0.77 -28.06 -6.11
N HIS A 97 -0.35 -28.61 -7.25
CA HIS A 97 -0.14 -30.05 -7.40
C HIS A 97 0.97 -30.59 -6.53
N GLU A 98 2.06 -29.84 -6.33
CA GLU A 98 3.11 -30.20 -5.38
C GLU A 98 2.56 -30.34 -3.95
N MET A 99 1.69 -29.42 -3.54
CA MET A 99 1.12 -29.40 -2.19
C MET A 99 -0.02 -30.42 -2.01
N TYR A 100 -1.01 -30.41 -2.89
CA TYR A 100 -2.28 -31.12 -2.70
C TYR A 100 -2.41 -32.41 -3.54
N GLY A 101 -1.46 -32.70 -4.44
CA GLY A 101 -1.49 -33.90 -5.30
C GLY A 101 -2.12 -33.66 -6.67
N GLU A 102 -2.34 -34.75 -7.41
CA GLU A 102 -2.91 -34.70 -8.77
C GLU A 102 -4.37 -34.22 -8.75
N ASP A 103 -5.16 -34.75 -7.81
CA ASP A 103 -6.57 -34.37 -7.65
C ASP A 103 -6.67 -33.20 -6.66
N LEU A 104 -6.71 -31.97 -7.22
CA LEU A 104 -6.77 -30.77 -6.42
C LEU A 104 -8.13 -30.61 -5.70
N PRO A 105 -8.14 -30.21 -4.41
CA PRO A 105 -9.37 -29.87 -3.71
C PRO A 105 -10.15 -28.79 -4.45
N LYS A 106 -11.47 -28.92 -4.50
CA LYS A 106 -12.33 -27.95 -5.18
C LYS A 106 -12.11 -26.51 -4.66
N ILE A 107 -11.92 -26.34 -3.34
CA ILE A 107 -11.65 -25.03 -2.72
C ILE A 107 -10.36 -24.38 -3.26
N VAL A 108 -9.32 -25.19 -3.57
CA VAL A 108 -8.06 -24.73 -4.16
C VAL A 108 -8.28 -24.30 -5.62
N VAL A 109 -8.95 -25.12 -6.41
CA VAL A 109 -9.24 -24.81 -7.82
C VAL A 109 -10.10 -23.56 -7.95
N ASP A 110 -11.24 -23.51 -7.27
CA ASP A 110 -12.16 -22.38 -7.31
C ASP A 110 -11.47 -21.06 -6.90
N ARG A 111 -10.57 -21.15 -5.92
CA ARG A 111 -9.82 -19.97 -5.44
C ARG A 111 -8.78 -19.52 -6.47
N LEU A 112 -8.01 -20.45 -7.05
CA LEU A 112 -7.01 -20.13 -8.07
C LEU A 112 -7.68 -19.56 -9.33
N GLU A 113 -8.73 -20.20 -9.84
CA GLU A 113 -9.43 -19.73 -11.03
C GLU A 113 -9.97 -18.31 -10.85
N ARG A 114 -10.63 -18.04 -9.74
CA ARG A 114 -11.18 -16.73 -9.44
C ARG A 114 -10.10 -15.64 -9.38
N GLU A 115 -9.00 -15.89 -8.67
CA GLU A 115 -7.95 -14.89 -8.51
C GLU A 115 -7.15 -14.72 -9.81
N LEU A 116 -6.74 -15.80 -10.48
CA LEU A 116 -6.04 -15.75 -11.76
C LEU A 116 -6.86 -15.04 -12.83
N HIS A 117 -8.15 -15.34 -12.92
CA HIS A 117 -9.04 -14.63 -13.84
C HIS A 117 -9.01 -13.11 -13.61
N SER A 118 -9.17 -12.68 -12.36
CA SER A 118 -9.12 -11.26 -12.02
C SER A 118 -7.76 -10.62 -12.32
N ILE A 119 -6.67 -11.29 -11.96
CA ILE A 119 -5.31 -10.78 -12.15
C ILE A 119 -4.98 -10.64 -13.65
N ILE A 120 -5.33 -11.66 -14.45
CA ILE A 120 -5.00 -11.71 -15.87
C ILE A 120 -5.86 -10.73 -16.66
N THR A 121 -7.17 -10.71 -16.43
CA THR A 121 -8.09 -9.83 -17.16
C THR A 121 -7.83 -8.34 -16.90
N ASN A 122 -7.30 -8.01 -15.75
CA ASN A 122 -6.90 -6.64 -15.41
C ASN A 122 -5.42 -6.32 -15.76
N GLY A 123 -4.68 -7.24 -16.39
CA GLY A 123 -3.31 -7.01 -16.83
C GLY A 123 -2.27 -6.97 -15.72
N PHE A 124 -2.55 -7.56 -14.54
CA PHE A 124 -1.64 -7.53 -13.40
C PHE A 124 -0.71 -8.74 -13.28
N ALA A 125 -0.81 -9.73 -14.17
CA ALA A 125 0.03 -10.93 -14.12
C ALA A 125 1.53 -10.60 -14.12
N VAL A 126 1.94 -9.61 -14.92
CA VAL A 126 3.33 -9.13 -14.97
C VAL A 126 3.82 -8.62 -13.62
N MET A 127 2.97 -7.97 -12.82
CA MET A 127 3.33 -7.46 -11.51
C MET A 127 3.57 -8.61 -10.52
N TYR A 128 2.76 -9.66 -10.59
CA TYR A 128 2.98 -10.89 -9.81
C TYR A 128 4.28 -11.59 -10.19
N ILE A 129 4.61 -11.69 -11.49
CA ILE A 129 5.87 -12.28 -11.94
C ILE A 129 7.08 -11.45 -11.47
N ILE A 130 7.00 -10.12 -11.50
CA ILE A 130 8.07 -9.26 -10.97
C ILE A 130 8.24 -9.47 -9.47
N ALA A 131 7.15 -9.42 -8.71
CA ALA A 131 7.17 -9.64 -7.26
C ALA A 131 7.75 -11.02 -6.90
N GLN A 132 7.30 -12.06 -7.60
CA GLN A 132 7.81 -13.42 -7.43
C GLN A 132 9.33 -13.50 -7.65
N LYS A 133 9.84 -12.94 -8.75
CA LYS A 133 11.28 -12.93 -9.04
C LYS A 133 12.08 -12.17 -7.98
N LEU A 134 11.57 -11.03 -7.50
CA LEU A 134 12.23 -10.25 -6.46
C LEU A 134 12.30 -11.00 -5.13
N VAL A 135 11.18 -11.61 -4.71
CA VAL A 135 11.12 -12.39 -3.46
C VAL A 135 12.03 -13.62 -3.54
N TRP A 136 11.99 -14.36 -4.65
CA TRP A 136 12.81 -15.53 -4.83
C TRP A 136 14.30 -15.19 -4.82
N LYS A 137 14.68 -14.12 -5.54
CA LYS A 137 16.07 -13.65 -5.55
C LYS A 137 16.55 -13.24 -4.16
N SER A 138 15.71 -12.52 -3.41
CA SER A 138 16.04 -12.13 -2.03
C SER A 138 16.28 -13.33 -1.14
N ASN A 139 15.40 -14.35 -1.23
CA ASN A 139 15.54 -15.58 -0.45
C ASN A 139 16.79 -16.40 -0.85
N GLU A 140 17.11 -16.49 -2.15
CA GLU A 140 18.34 -17.11 -2.63
C GLU A 140 19.59 -16.43 -2.08
N ASP A 141 19.56 -15.10 -1.94
CA ASP A 141 20.65 -14.32 -1.37
C ASP A 141 20.70 -14.39 0.17
N GLY A 142 19.78 -15.13 0.80
CA GLY A 142 19.72 -15.34 2.26
C GLY A 142 18.99 -14.26 3.03
N TYR A 143 18.24 -13.39 2.36
CA TYR A 143 17.43 -12.34 2.99
C TYR A 143 15.96 -12.74 3.07
N LEU A 144 15.38 -12.64 4.26
CA LEU A 144 13.97 -12.92 4.49
C LEU A 144 13.09 -11.81 3.93
N VAL A 145 11.99 -12.19 3.30
CA VAL A 145 10.95 -11.27 2.83
C VAL A 145 9.66 -11.55 3.58
N GLY A 146 9.15 -10.54 4.29
CA GLY A 146 7.87 -10.62 4.99
C GLY A 146 6.74 -9.99 4.18
N SER A 147 5.56 -10.58 4.27
CA SER A 147 4.34 -10.03 3.67
C SER A 147 3.84 -8.82 4.45
N ARG A 148 3.36 -7.80 3.74
CA ARG A 148 2.76 -6.61 4.32
C ARG A 148 1.47 -6.24 3.59
N GLY A 149 0.41 -5.94 4.35
CA GLY A 149 -0.87 -5.53 3.80
C GLY A 149 -1.65 -6.69 3.16
N SER A 150 -2.46 -6.38 2.15
CA SER A 150 -3.44 -7.29 1.55
C SER A 150 -2.84 -8.45 0.74
N VAL A 151 -1.55 -8.48 0.48
CA VAL A 151 -0.91 -9.59 -0.25
C VAL A 151 -1.10 -10.93 0.46
N GLY A 152 -1.18 -10.93 1.79
CA GLY A 152 -1.45 -12.13 2.60
C GLY A 152 -2.86 -12.72 2.41
N SER A 153 -3.78 -12.03 1.73
CA SER A 153 -5.10 -12.53 1.37
C SER A 153 -5.19 -13.10 -0.06
N SER A 154 -4.10 -13.08 -0.83
CA SER A 154 -4.03 -13.61 -2.19
C SER A 154 -3.47 -15.03 -2.20
N PHE A 155 -4.27 -15.99 -2.61
CA PHE A 155 -3.84 -17.38 -2.76
C PHE A 155 -2.89 -17.56 -3.95
N VAL A 156 -3.06 -16.77 -5.01
CA VAL A 156 -2.10 -16.72 -6.12
C VAL A 156 -0.74 -16.23 -5.64
N ALA A 157 -0.68 -15.25 -4.72
CA ALA A 157 0.58 -14.82 -4.13
C ALA A 157 1.25 -15.92 -3.30
N THR A 158 0.46 -16.74 -2.59
CA THR A 158 0.96 -17.92 -1.85
C THR A 158 1.51 -18.97 -2.82
N MET A 159 0.73 -19.34 -3.84
CA MET A 159 1.11 -20.38 -4.79
C MET A 159 2.29 -19.95 -5.68
N SER A 160 2.45 -18.67 -5.96
CA SER A 160 3.62 -18.15 -6.69
C SER A 160 4.86 -17.90 -5.80
N GLY A 161 4.77 -18.12 -4.50
CA GLY A 161 5.89 -17.96 -3.57
C GLY A 161 6.23 -16.49 -3.26
N ILE A 162 5.28 -15.58 -3.42
CA ILE A 162 5.43 -14.17 -3.03
C ILE A 162 5.22 -14.00 -1.52
N THR A 163 4.32 -14.79 -0.94
CA THR A 163 4.00 -14.78 0.49
C THR A 163 3.93 -16.20 1.05
N GLU A 164 4.22 -16.33 2.32
CA GLU A 164 4.06 -17.59 3.09
C GLU A 164 2.66 -17.74 3.67
N VAL A 165 1.87 -16.67 3.69
CA VAL A 165 0.53 -16.68 4.27
C VAL A 165 -0.43 -17.41 3.35
N ASN A 166 -1.09 -18.46 3.86
CA ASN A 166 -2.13 -19.18 3.14
C ASN A 166 -3.51 -18.63 3.55
N PRO A 167 -4.26 -17.96 2.63
CA PRO A 167 -5.53 -17.35 2.94
C PRO A 167 -6.74 -18.30 2.85
N LEU A 168 -6.51 -19.58 2.58
CA LEU A 168 -7.58 -20.58 2.64
C LEU A 168 -8.05 -20.78 4.08
N SER A 169 -9.23 -21.34 4.23
CA SER A 169 -9.71 -21.78 5.55
C SER A 169 -8.70 -22.70 6.23
N PRO A 170 -8.59 -22.69 7.56
CA PRO A 170 -7.71 -23.60 8.27
C PRO A 170 -7.91 -25.04 7.80
N HIS A 171 -6.84 -25.77 7.60
CA HIS A 171 -6.87 -27.16 7.17
C HIS A 171 -5.59 -27.89 7.54
N TYR A 172 -5.66 -29.19 7.68
CA TYR A 172 -4.49 -30.04 7.77
C TYR A 172 -3.91 -30.31 6.38
N HIS A 173 -2.60 -30.30 6.29
CA HIS A 173 -1.86 -30.63 5.08
C HIS A 173 -0.62 -31.42 5.44
N CYS A 174 -0.43 -32.58 4.83
CA CYS A 174 0.77 -33.41 5.00
C CYS A 174 1.75 -33.19 3.83
N PRO A 175 2.94 -32.62 4.07
CA PRO A 175 3.90 -32.37 2.99
C PRO A 175 4.51 -33.63 2.37
N LYS A 176 4.38 -34.82 3.03
CA LYS A 176 4.90 -36.09 2.52
C LYS A 176 3.89 -36.81 1.64
N CYS A 177 2.69 -37.06 2.15
CA CYS A 177 1.67 -37.85 1.43
C CYS A 177 0.64 -36.98 0.71
N ARG A 178 0.70 -35.64 0.88
CA ARG A 178 -0.22 -34.67 0.28
C ARG A 178 -1.69 -34.83 0.73
N TYR A 179 -1.88 -35.57 1.85
CA TYR A 179 -3.19 -35.64 2.48
C TYR A 179 -3.61 -34.24 2.95
N TYR A 180 -4.86 -33.89 2.75
CA TYR A 180 -5.46 -32.64 3.22
C TYR A 180 -6.81 -32.91 3.87
N ASP A 181 -7.20 -32.04 4.80
CA ASP A 181 -8.50 -32.10 5.48
C ASP A 181 -8.98 -30.69 5.81
N PHE A 182 -10.10 -30.30 5.19
CA PHE A 182 -10.78 -29.03 5.42
C PHE A 182 -12.02 -29.17 6.32
N ASP A 183 -12.46 -30.37 6.66
CA ASP A 183 -13.80 -30.66 7.13
C ASP A 183 -13.89 -31.29 8.53
N SER A 184 -12.79 -31.73 9.12
CA SER A 184 -12.80 -32.36 10.45
C SER A 184 -13.33 -31.41 11.53
N GLU A 185 -13.86 -31.98 12.62
CA GLU A 185 -14.33 -31.18 13.76
C GLU A 185 -13.24 -30.29 14.36
N GLU A 186 -12.00 -30.76 14.37
CA GLU A 186 -10.86 -30.01 14.86
C GLU A 186 -10.59 -28.78 14.00
N VAL A 187 -10.60 -28.94 12.67
CA VAL A 187 -10.44 -27.83 11.72
C VAL A 187 -11.57 -26.83 11.85
N ARG A 188 -12.82 -27.29 12.00
CA ARG A 188 -13.99 -26.42 12.19
C ARG A 188 -13.92 -25.61 13.49
N LYS A 189 -13.36 -26.15 14.55
CA LYS A 189 -13.13 -25.40 15.80
C LYS A 189 -12.16 -24.25 15.63
N PHE A 190 -11.11 -24.42 14.83
CA PHE A 190 -10.17 -23.34 14.51
C PHE A 190 -10.80 -22.27 13.57
N SER A 191 -11.68 -22.66 12.64
CA SER A 191 -12.36 -21.73 11.74
C SER A 191 -13.33 -20.77 12.46
N GLY A 192 -13.85 -21.15 13.62
CA GLY A 192 -14.72 -20.30 14.44
C GLY A 192 -13.97 -19.30 15.34
N MET A 193 -12.64 -19.30 15.31
CA MET A 193 -11.77 -18.43 16.12
C MET A 193 -11.13 -17.28 15.30
N ALA A 194 -11.44 -17.15 14.01
CA ALA A 194 -10.92 -16.12 13.12
C ALA A 194 -11.90 -14.94 12.94
#